data_14fafe150228d1baf49c026446989611
#
_entry.id   14fafe150228d1baf49c026446989611
#
_cell.length_a   1.000
_cell.length_b   1.000
_cell.length_c   1.000
_cell.angle_alpha   90.00
_cell.angle_beta   90.00
_cell.angle_gamma   90.00
#
_symmetry.space_group_name_H-M   'P 1'
#
loop_
_entity.id
_entity.type
_entity.pdbx_description
1 polymer ?
#
loop_
_entity_poly.entity_id
_entity_poly.type
_entity_poly.pdbx_seq_one_letter_code
_entity_poly.pdbx_strand_id
1 'polypeptide(L)'
;MQIKSVDFLLTFKCPSKCKHCSYKAGPERTGHMKLADVERYLKELTNTQPVQAITAHGGEPFLYFELLKQIMKKAKELKLPRRWVITNGYWAKTKAIARKKLVELKEAGLQCITFSVDGFHQKYIPLESVKNGIEVAASLGFEKVCVDSYFLVDPNSDNSYNILTRNALERLGELDNVEINRYQADFEGRGAELVKYVETKAELPAGKCPLPFWIGGNLKNPKTIEIDFEGNVTLCPGICIGNTKTQLLSQILQNYDYHAHPILSIIAEKGPIGLLEVAVAKGFIQHQKFVNECHLCYEVRKFLRPYCPQYLAPEGCY
;
A
#
# COMPACT_ATOMS: atom_id res chain seq x y z
N MET A 1 -3.14 -19.90 6.69
CA MET A 1 -1.83 -19.21 6.63
C MET A 1 -1.44 -18.59 7.96
N GLN A 2 -0.16 -18.23 8.14
CA GLN A 2 0.34 -17.63 9.37
C GLN A 2 0.84 -16.22 9.08
N ILE A 3 0.11 -15.22 9.57
CA ILE A 3 0.36 -13.80 9.35
C ILE A 3 1.28 -13.23 10.42
N LYS A 4 2.23 -12.39 9.99
CA LYS A 4 3.14 -11.64 10.87
C LYS A 4 2.85 -10.15 10.90
N SER A 5 2.27 -9.61 9.83
CA SER A 5 1.93 -8.19 9.72
C SER A 5 0.54 -7.98 9.13
N VAL A 6 -0.11 -6.91 9.55
CA VAL A 6 -1.39 -6.47 9.00
C VAL A 6 -1.33 -4.99 8.69
N ASP A 7 -1.71 -4.65 7.47
CA ASP A 7 -1.75 -3.28 7.00
C ASP A 7 -3.22 -2.84 6.91
N PHE A 8 -3.57 -1.77 7.63
CA PHE A 8 -4.90 -1.19 7.62
C PHE A 8 -4.98 -0.04 6.63
N LEU A 9 -5.75 -0.23 5.57
CA LEU A 9 -6.12 0.82 4.61
C LEU A 9 -7.29 1.62 5.21
N LEU A 10 -6.96 2.63 6.00
CA LEU A 10 -7.96 3.36 6.80
C LEU A 10 -9.03 4.05 5.95
N THR A 11 -8.65 4.47 4.75
CA THR A 11 -9.51 5.20 3.80
C THR A 11 -8.85 5.22 2.43
N PHE A 12 -9.63 5.47 1.38
CA PHE A 12 -9.09 5.87 0.06
C PHE A 12 -9.22 7.38 -0.19
N LYS A 13 -9.73 8.15 0.79
CA LYS A 13 -9.66 9.61 0.72
C LYS A 13 -8.23 10.08 0.93
N CYS A 14 -7.77 10.99 0.06
CA CYS A 14 -6.43 11.56 0.09
C CYS A 14 -6.46 12.99 -0.45
N PRO A 15 -5.73 13.96 0.13
CA PRO A 15 -5.62 15.29 -0.46
C PRO A 15 -4.84 15.31 -1.79
N SER A 16 -4.18 14.18 -2.12
CA SER A 16 -3.38 13.99 -3.34
C SER A 16 -4.07 13.05 -4.32
N LYS A 17 -3.71 13.18 -5.60
CA LYS A 17 -4.16 12.30 -6.69
C LYS A 17 -2.94 11.79 -7.47
N CYS A 18 -2.00 11.18 -6.74
CA CYS A 18 -0.71 10.74 -7.26
C CYS A 18 -0.87 9.74 -8.41
N LYS A 19 -0.10 9.92 -9.49
CA LYS A 19 -0.22 9.10 -10.70
C LYS A 19 0.20 7.64 -10.51
N HIS A 20 1.05 7.34 -9.54
CA HIS A 20 1.50 5.96 -9.24
C HIS A 20 0.61 5.23 -8.23
N CYS A 21 -0.49 5.83 -7.75
CA CYS A 21 -1.28 5.27 -6.66
C CYS A 21 -2.04 4.00 -7.06
N SER A 22 -1.69 2.86 -6.48
CA SER A 22 -2.31 1.55 -6.73
C SER A 22 -3.78 1.47 -6.30
N TYR A 23 -4.18 2.25 -5.27
CA TYR A 23 -5.55 2.28 -4.75
C TYR A 23 -6.45 3.34 -5.39
N LYS A 24 -5.94 4.12 -6.34
CA LYS A 24 -6.65 5.25 -6.93
C LYS A 24 -7.24 6.22 -5.89
N ALA A 25 -6.53 6.39 -4.76
CA ALA A 25 -6.93 7.31 -3.70
C ALA A 25 -6.98 8.76 -4.20
N GLY A 26 -7.91 9.55 -3.65
CA GLY A 26 -8.10 10.94 -4.09
C GLY A 26 -9.06 11.73 -3.20
N PRO A 27 -9.17 13.06 -3.43
CA PRO A 27 -10.04 13.94 -2.64
C PRO A 27 -11.53 13.59 -2.73
N GLU A 28 -11.94 13.04 -3.86
CA GLU A 28 -13.31 12.64 -4.18
C GLU A 28 -13.74 11.34 -3.49
N ARG A 29 -12.78 10.56 -2.98
CA ARG A 29 -13.07 9.29 -2.32
C ARG A 29 -13.66 9.54 -0.93
N THR A 30 -14.56 8.67 -0.52
CA THR A 30 -15.26 8.73 0.77
C THR A 30 -15.13 7.42 1.54
N GLY A 31 -15.58 7.42 2.79
CA GLY A 31 -15.51 6.25 3.64
C GLY A 31 -14.19 6.14 4.40
N HIS A 32 -14.27 5.50 5.55
CA HIS A 32 -13.12 5.19 6.39
C HIS A 32 -13.44 4.01 7.30
N MET A 33 -12.40 3.36 7.79
CA MET A 33 -12.48 2.23 8.71
C MET A 33 -13.11 2.66 10.05
N LYS A 34 -13.90 1.79 10.66
CA LYS A 34 -14.47 2.04 11.98
C LYS A 34 -13.54 1.45 13.05
N LEU A 35 -13.40 2.15 14.18
CA LEU A 35 -12.56 1.65 15.28
C LEU A 35 -13.01 0.26 15.76
N ALA A 36 -14.31 0.02 15.86
CA ALA A 36 -14.84 -1.27 16.29
C ALA A 36 -14.42 -2.43 15.37
N ASP A 37 -14.30 -2.18 14.06
CA ASP A 37 -13.79 -3.19 13.11
C ASP A 37 -12.33 -3.49 13.39
N VAL A 38 -11.49 -2.45 13.57
CA VAL A 38 -10.07 -2.63 13.90
C VAL A 38 -9.87 -3.37 15.21
N GLU A 39 -10.61 -3.02 16.24
CA GLU A 39 -10.57 -3.71 17.55
C GLU A 39 -10.93 -5.19 17.42
N ARG A 40 -11.93 -5.51 16.62
CA ARG A 40 -12.31 -6.88 16.30
C ARG A 40 -11.19 -7.62 15.59
N TYR A 41 -10.61 -7.03 14.53
CA TYR A 41 -9.51 -7.64 13.78
C TYR A 41 -8.29 -7.88 14.66
N LEU A 42 -7.88 -6.88 15.42
CA LEU A 42 -6.73 -7.01 16.32
C LEU A 42 -6.94 -8.10 17.37
N LYS A 43 -8.15 -8.20 17.96
CA LYS A 43 -8.50 -9.24 18.92
C LYS A 43 -8.48 -10.63 18.28
N GLU A 44 -9.07 -10.79 17.09
CA GLU A 44 -9.05 -12.08 16.37
C GLU A 44 -7.60 -12.49 16.05
N LEU A 45 -6.78 -11.56 15.55
CA LEU A 45 -5.40 -11.81 15.19
C LEU A 45 -4.53 -12.18 16.39
N THR A 46 -4.55 -11.40 17.45
CA THR A 46 -3.70 -11.66 18.63
C THR A 46 -4.06 -12.96 19.34
N ASN A 47 -5.30 -13.43 19.20
CA ASN A 47 -5.72 -14.73 19.77
C ASN A 47 -5.31 -15.93 18.91
N THR A 48 -5.05 -15.74 17.60
CA THR A 48 -4.88 -16.86 16.67
C THR A 48 -3.57 -16.83 15.92
N GLN A 49 -2.85 -15.69 15.89
CA GLN A 49 -1.67 -15.46 15.06
C GLN A 49 -0.56 -14.75 15.85
N PRO A 50 0.73 -15.05 15.57
CA PRO A 50 1.85 -14.35 16.17
C PRO A 50 2.12 -13.00 15.46
N VAL A 51 1.12 -12.10 15.42
CA VAL A 51 1.25 -10.81 14.74
C VAL A 51 2.33 -9.96 15.41
N GLN A 52 3.26 -9.46 14.62
CA GLN A 52 4.42 -8.70 15.06
C GLN A 52 4.34 -7.21 14.72
N ALA A 53 3.53 -6.85 13.71
CA ALA A 53 3.43 -5.48 13.26
C ALA A 53 2.03 -5.14 12.74
N ILE A 54 1.65 -3.88 12.92
CA ILE A 54 0.57 -3.25 12.17
C ILE A 54 1.08 -2.00 11.48
N THR A 55 0.55 -1.74 10.29
CA THR A 55 0.75 -0.49 9.56
C THR A 55 -0.59 0.18 9.31
N ALA A 56 -0.71 1.46 9.60
CA ALA A 56 -1.86 2.27 9.20
C ALA A 56 -1.49 3.11 7.99
N HIS A 57 -2.21 2.92 6.88
CA HIS A 57 -2.01 3.70 5.65
C HIS A 57 -3.31 3.79 4.83
N GLY A 58 -3.21 3.93 3.52
CA GLY A 58 -4.35 3.97 2.61
C GLY A 58 -4.27 5.17 1.66
N GLY A 59 -5.29 6.03 1.65
CA GLY A 59 -5.20 7.35 1.05
C GLY A 59 -4.30 8.23 1.90
N GLU A 60 -4.88 8.89 2.91
CA GLU A 60 -4.08 9.62 3.90
C GLU A 60 -4.66 9.40 5.31
N PRO A 61 -3.97 8.67 6.18
CA PRO A 61 -4.49 8.32 7.51
C PRO A 61 -4.68 9.51 8.44
N PHE A 62 -3.89 10.58 8.29
CA PHE A 62 -4.03 11.79 9.11
C PHE A 62 -5.28 12.62 8.84
N LEU A 63 -6.06 12.30 7.79
CA LEU A 63 -7.41 12.84 7.62
C LEU A 63 -8.35 12.35 8.72
N TYR A 64 -8.05 11.20 9.31
CA TYR A 64 -8.80 10.57 10.40
C TYR A 64 -7.92 10.42 11.64
N PHE A 65 -7.34 11.54 12.09
CA PHE A 65 -6.30 11.59 13.11
C PHE A 65 -6.70 10.92 14.43
N GLU A 66 -7.92 11.17 14.92
CA GLU A 66 -8.40 10.56 16.16
C GLU A 66 -8.57 9.04 16.03
N LEU A 67 -9.05 8.56 14.88
CA LEU A 67 -9.10 7.12 14.60
C LEU A 67 -7.69 6.52 14.59
N LEU A 68 -6.74 7.15 13.89
CA LEU A 68 -5.34 6.70 13.86
C LEU A 68 -4.75 6.60 15.28
N LYS A 69 -4.97 7.61 16.10
CA LYS A 69 -4.51 7.65 17.50
C LYS A 69 -5.11 6.50 18.33
N GLN A 70 -6.41 6.26 18.18
CA GLN A 70 -7.11 5.17 18.88
C GLN A 70 -6.62 3.78 18.43
N ILE A 71 -6.34 3.60 17.15
CA ILE A 71 -5.75 2.36 16.62
C ILE A 71 -4.38 2.10 17.25
N MET A 72 -3.49 3.11 17.30
CA MET A 72 -2.16 2.97 17.91
C MET A 72 -2.26 2.65 19.40
N LYS A 73 -3.18 3.29 20.11
CA LYS A 73 -3.45 3.01 21.53
C LYS A 73 -3.92 1.57 21.74
N LYS A 74 -4.87 1.10 20.94
CA LYS A 74 -5.38 -0.28 21.04
C LYS A 74 -4.27 -1.31 20.74
N ALA A 75 -3.47 -1.07 19.71
CA ALA A 75 -2.35 -1.95 19.37
C ALA A 75 -1.26 -1.97 20.48
N LYS A 76 -1.03 -0.84 21.16
CA LYS A 76 -0.15 -0.76 22.33
C LYS A 76 -0.71 -1.57 23.50
N GLU A 77 -2.00 -1.43 23.80
CA GLU A 77 -2.70 -2.20 24.85
C GLU A 77 -2.59 -3.71 24.62
N LEU A 78 -2.70 -4.15 23.36
CA LEU A 78 -2.55 -5.55 22.94
C LEU A 78 -1.07 -5.99 22.82
N LYS A 79 -0.13 -5.12 23.19
CA LYS A 79 1.34 -5.38 23.18
C LYS A 79 1.87 -5.80 21.83
N LEU A 80 1.29 -5.31 20.74
CA LEU A 80 1.83 -5.56 19.41
C LEU A 80 3.23 -4.93 19.27
N PRO A 81 4.25 -5.69 18.84
CA PRO A 81 5.65 -5.25 18.89
C PRO A 81 5.94 -3.99 18.07
N ARG A 82 5.34 -3.87 16.86
CA ARG A 82 5.55 -2.73 15.96
C ARG A 82 4.25 -2.08 15.54
N ARG A 83 4.23 -0.75 15.60
CA ARG A 83 3.09 0.10 15.22
C ARG A 83 3.60 1.19 14.29
N TRP A 84 3.17 1.13 13.04
CA TRP A 84 3.68 1.93 11.93
C TRP A 84 2.58 2.79 11.31
N VAL A 85 2.95 3.95 10.78
CA VAL A 85 2.10 4.77 9.92
C VAL A 85 2.86 5.21 8.68
N ILE A 86 2.17 5.22 7.52
CA ILE A 86 2.67 5.79 6.26
C ILE A 86 1.82 7.01 5.93
N THR A 87 2.45 8.14 5.63
CA THR A 87 1.78 9.42 5.37
C THR A 87 2.46 10.24 4.28
N ASN A 88 1.69 11.05 3.57
CA ASN A 88 2.21 12.03 2.63
C ASN A 88 2.66 13.35 3.30
N GLY A 89 2.46 13.52 4.60
CA GLY A 89 2.92 14.67 5.36
C GLY A 89 2.17 16.00 5.15
N TYR A 90 1.03 16.02 4.44
CA TYR A 90 0.26 17.24 4.13
C TYR A 90 -0.12 18.06 5.36
N TRP A 91 -0.28 17.41 6.49
CA TRP A 91 -0.74 17.93 7.76
C TRP A 91 0.35 18.71 8.55
N ALA A 92 1.62 18.47 8.23
CA ALA A 92 2.77 19.03 8.96
C ALA A 92 3.16 20.43 8.43
N LYS A 93 2.18 21.32 8.24
CA LYS A 93 2.38 22.66 7.65
C LYS A 93 3.40 23.52 8.39
N THR A 94 3.57 23.33 9.69
CA THR A 94 4.60 23.95 10.52
C THR A 94 5.16 22.93 11.51
N LYS A 95 6.40 23.15 11.99
CA LYS A 95 7.02 22.30 13.01
C LYS A 95 6.19 22.24 14.30
N ALA A 96 5.49 23.31 14.66
CA ALA A 96 4.61 23.33 15.84
C ALA A 96 3.42 22.38 15.68
N ILE A 97 2.74 22.41 14.51
CA ILE A 97 1.64 21.49 14.21
C ILE A 97 2.15 20.05 14.15
N ALA A 98 3.30 19.82 13.50
CA ALA A 98 3.92 18.51 13.42
C ALA A 98 4.23 17.95 14.81
N ARG A 99 4.87 18.75 15.67
CA ARG A 99 5.21 18.34 17.03
C ARG A 99 3.97 17.96 17.85
N LYS A 100 2.93 18.79 17.83
CA LYS A 100 1.68 18.49 18.55
C LYS A 100 1.13 17.11 18.15
N LYS A 101 0.95 16.87 16.86
CA LYS A 101 0.37 15.61 16.37
C LYS A 101 1.27 14.40 16.63
N LEU A 102 2.58 14.55 16.43
CA LEU A 102 3.52 13.44 16.60
C LEU A 102 3.73 13.08 18.09
N VAL A 103 3.69 14.05 19.02
CA VAL A 103 3.70 13.77 20.45
C VAL A 103 2.47 12.96 20.83
N GLU A 104 1.25 13.38 20.44
CA GLU A 104 0.03 12.64 20.72
C GLU A 104 0.07 11.20 20.17
N LEU A 105 0.59 11.00 18.96
CA LEU A 105 0.71 9.65 18.37
C LEU A 105 1.77 8.79 19.07
N LYS A 106 2.90 9.39 19.47
CA LYS A 106 3.96 8.69 20.23
C LYS A 106 3.44 8.23 21.59
N GLU A 107 2.72 9.08 22.30
CA GLU A 107 2.05 8.76 23.57
C GLU A 107 1.00 7.64 23.37
N ALA A 108 0.24 7.69 22.28
CA ALA A 108 -0.70 6.63 21.91
C ALA A 108 0.01 5.32 21.53
N GLY A 109 1.32 5.34 21.28
CA GLY A 109 2.12 4.15 21.07
C GLY A 109 2.66 3.97 19.66
N LEU A 110 2.55 4.95 18.78
CA LEU A 110 3.22 4.91 17.47
C LEU A 110 4.74 4.81 17.67
N GLN A 111 5.39 3.91 16.96
CA GLN A 111 6.84 3.69 17.06
C GLN A 111 7.57 4.07 15.78
N CYS A 112 6.97 3.81 14.62
CA CYS A 112 7.59 4.00 13.34
C CYS A 112 6.72 4.85 12.43
N ILE A 113 7.34 5.72 11.64
CA ILE A 113 6.65 6.58 10.68
C ILE A 113 7.42 6.65 9.37
N THR A 114 6.68 6.53 8.26
CA THR A 114 7.21 6.70 6.91
C THR A 114 6.55 7.90 6.24
N PHE A 115 7.36 8.75 5.63
CA PHE A 115 6.91 9.88 4.83
C PHE A 115 7.17 9.62 3.35
N SER A 116 6.22 9.97 2.51
CA SER A 116 6.38 9.86 1.06
C SER A 116 7.02 11.12 0.48
N VAL A 117 8.16 10.97 -0.19
CA VAL A 117 8.90 12.08 -0.85
C VAL A 117 9.31 11.67 -2.25
N ASP A 118 8.57 12.10 -3.25
CA ASP A 118 8.85 11.87 -4.67
C ASP A 118 8.09 12.84 -5.57
N GLY A 119 8.40 12.84 -6.86
CA GLY A 119 7.77 13.71 -7.84
C GLY A 119 6.27 13.52 -8.03
N PHE A 120 5.72 12.38 -7.61
CA PHE A 120 4.27 12.14 -7.67
C PHE A 120 3.54 12.81 -6.50
N HIS A 121 4.13 12.76 -5.29
CA HIS A 121 3.56 13.35 -4.08
C HIS A 121 3.77 14.85 -4.04
N GLN A 122 4.98 15.36 -4.36
CA GLN A 122 5.31 16.77 -4.30
C GLN A 122 4.60 17.63 -5.35
N LYS A 123 3.91 17.01 -6.31
CA LYS A 123 2.95 17.71 -7.18
C LYS A 123 1.77 18.28 -6.38
N TYR A 124 1.42 17.69 -5.25
CA TYR A 124 0.23 18.01 -4.44
C TYR A 124 0.59 18.52 -3.05
N ILE A 125 1.68 18.02 -2.48
CA ILE A 125 2.09 18.31 -1.11
C ILE A 125 3.40 19.11 -1.14
N PRO A 126 3.42 20.31 -0.54
CA PRO A 126 4.66 21.08 -0.43
C PRO A 126 5.74 20.28 0.30
N LEU A 127 6.94 20.19 -0.27
CA LEU A 127 8.07 19.47 0.33
C LEU A 127 8.39 20.01 1.73
N GLU A 128 8.24 21.30 1.95
CA GLU A 128 8.47 21.93 3.26
C GLU A 128 7.56 21.34 4.36
N SER A 129 6.30 21.05 4.04
CA SER A 129 5.40 20.37 4.99
C SER A 129 5.94 18.99 5.37
N VAL A 130 6.36 18.21 4.38
CA VAL A 130 6.91 16.87 4.63
C VAL A 130 8.19 16.94 5.43
N LYS A 131 9.09 17.87 5.09
CA LYS A 131 10.36 18.13 5.81
C LYS A 131 10.12 18.48 7.26
N ASN A 132 9.16 19.37 7.55
CA ASN A 132 8.76 19.70 8.93
C ASN A 132 8.35 18.44 9.72
N GLY A 133 7.55 17.54 9.08
CA GLY A 133 7.14 16.29 9.69
C GLY A 133 8.30 15.36 10.01
N ILE A 134 9.20 15.18 9.06
CA ILE A 134 10.38 14.29 9.17
C ILE A 134 11.32 14.79 10.27
N GLU A 135 11.72 16.07 10.22
CA GLU A 135 12.65 16.66 11.22
C GLU A 135 12.09 16.58 12.64
N VAL A 136 10.79 16.83 12.80
CA VAL A 136 10.15 16.71 14.11
C VAL A 136 10.07 15.25 14.55
N ALA A 137 9.73 14.31 13.66
CA ALA A 137 9.72 12.88 14.00
C ALA A 137 11.09 12.40 14.45
N ALA A 138 12.16 12.75 13.72
CA ALA A 138 13.53 12.44 14.09
C ALA A 138 13.90 13.03 15.45
N SER A 139 13.56 14.31 15.70
CA SER A 139 13.84 14.99 16.99
C SER A 139 13.09 14.39 18.18
N LEU A 140 11.94 13.77 17.96
CA LEU A 140 11.15 13.13 19.01
C LEU A 140 11.64 11.71 19.35
N GLY A 141 12.59 11.16 18.59
CA GLY A 141 13.15 9.83 18.85
C GLY A 141 12.12 8.72 18.62
N PHE A 142 11.45 8.71 17.48
CA PHE A 142 10.73 7.53 17.02
C PHE A 142 11.73 6.39 16.76
N GLU A 143 11.32 5.13 16.96
CA GLU A 143 12.20 3.97 16.75
C GLU A 143 12.70 3.90 15.31
N LYS A 144 11.85 4.30 14.37
CA LYS A 144 12.21 4.38 12.95
C LYS A 144 11.48 5.55 12.28
N VAL A 145 12.24 6.36 11.55
CA VAL A 145 11.73 7.40 10.65
C VAL A 145 12.23 7.09 9.26
N CYS A 146 11.31 6.88 8.32
CA CYS A 146 11.64 6.55 6.94
C CYS A 146 11.12 7.61 5.98
N VAL A 147 11.79 7.70 4.85
CA VAL A 147 11.33 8.37 3.64
C VAL A 147 11.25 7.34 2.54
N ASP A 148 10.07 7.14 1.97
CA ASP A 148 9.87 6.30 0.81
C ASP A 148 9.72 7.15 -0.44
N SER A 149 10.52 6.85 -1.45
CA SER A 149 10.59 7.60 -2.71
C SER A 149 10.42 6.66 -3.90
N TYR A 150 9.47 6.99 -4.75
CA TYR A 150 9.15 6.19 -5.93
C TYR A 150 9.74 6.79 -7.20
N PHE A 151 10.30 5.90 -8.05
CA PHE A 151 10.88 6.21 -9.34
C PHE A 151 10.20 5.39 -10.44
N LEU A 152 10.14 5.92 -11.65
CA LEU A 152 9.72 5.14 -12.81
C LEU A 152 10.91 4.32 -13.32
N VAL A 153 10.79 3.00 -13.24
CA VAL A 153 11.79 2.03 -13.72
C VAL A 153 13.16 2.31 -13.10
N ASP A 154 14.14 2.74 -13.87
CA ASP A 154 15.49 3.07 -13.40
C ASP A 154 15.51 4.46 -12.75
N PRO A 155 15.94 4.60 -11.47
CA PRO A 155 16.05 5.89 -10.77
C PRO A 155 16.95 6.92 -11.48
N ASN A 156 17.88 6.48 -12.33
CA ASN A 156 18.79 7.34 -13.07
C ASN A 156 18.22 7.83 -14.40
N SER A 157 17.11 7.27 -14.87
CA SER A 157 16.50 7.71 -16.14
C SER A 157 15.95 9.14 -16.02
N ASP A 158 16.07 9.90 -17.12
CA ASP A 158 15.71 11.33 -17.17
C ASP A 158 14.25 11.59 -17.58
N ASN A 159 13.33 10.76 -17.05
CA ASN A 159 11.93 11.11 -17.13
C ASN A 159 11.55 12.18 -16.10
N SER A 160 10.47 12.92 -16.37
CA SER A 160 10.06 14.05 -15.54
C SER A 160 9.80 13.70 -14.07
N TYR A 161 9.28 12.52 -13.79
CA TYR A 161 9.00 12.09 -12.40
C TYR A 161 10.28 11.78 -11.65
N ASN A 162 11.25 11.10 -12.28
CA ASN A 162 12.53 10.79 -11.67
C ASN A 162 13.35 12.05 -11.40
N ILE A 163 13.37 13.01 -12.35
CA ILE A 163 14.01 14.30 -12.15
C ILE A 163 13.40 15.02 -10.94
N LEU A 164 12.06 15.08 -10.85
CA LEU A 164 11.37 15.71 -9.71
C LEU A 164 11.65 14.98 -8.40
N THR A 165 11.75 13.65 -8.42
CA THR A 165 12.07 12.85 -7.22
C THR A 165 13.49 13.10 -6.76
N ARG A 166 14.49 13.09 -7.67
CA ARG A 166 15.88 13.43 -7.34
C ARG A 166 15.99 14.83 -6.76
N ASN A 167 15.36 15.82 -7.39
CA ASN A 167 15.36 17.21 -6.91
C ASN A 167 14.69 17.34 -5.53
N ALA A 168 13.62 16.58 -5.28
CA ALA A 168 12.96 16.60 -3.97
C ALA A 168 13.87 16.01 -2.89
N LEU A 169 14.55 14.90 -3.17
CA LEU A 169 15.50 14.28 -2.25
C LEU A 169 16.73 15.17 -2.00
N GLU A 170 17.27 15.80 -3.03
CA GLU A 170 18.37 16.75 -2.90
C GLU A 170 17.99 17.95 -1.99
N ARG A 171 16.81 18.53 -2.22
CA ARG A 171 16.28 19.62 -1.38
C ARG A 171 15.91 19.19 0.03
N LEU A 172 15.56 17.93 0.24
CA LEU A 172 15.37 17.36 1.56
C LEU A 172 16.68 17.40 2.35
N GLY A 173 17.80 17.12 1.68
CA GLY A 173 19.14 17.09 2.23
C GLY A 173 19.40 15.85 3.10
N GLU A 174 20.54 15.83 3.75
CA GLU A 174 20.89 14.81 4.72
C GLU A 174 20.12 15.05 6.03
N LEU A 175 19.57 13.99 6.57
CA LEU A 175 18.77 14.01 7.81
C LEU A 175 19.27 12.90 8.74
N ASP A 176 19.67 13.29 9.93
CA ASP A 176 20.13 12.35 10.96
C ASP A 176 19.00 11.42 11.40
N ASN A 177 19.33 10.14 11.53
CA ASN A 177 18.39 9.10 11.98
C ASN A 177 17.14 8.91 11.09
N VAL A 178 17.25 9.20 9.78
CA VAL A 178 16.21 9.00 8.77
C VAL A 178 16.71 8.04 7.71
N GLU A 179 15.96 6.97 7.48
CA GLU A 179 16.24 6.00 6.42
C GLU A 179 15.54 6.42 5.13
N ILE A 180 16.28 6.55 4.03
CA ILE A 180 15.72 6.88 2.73
C ILE A 180 15.67 5.62 1.85
N ASN A 181 14.46 5.18 1.52
CA ASN A 181 14.19 4.05 0.66
C ASN A 181 13.86 4.53 -0.75
N ARG A 182 14.36 3.81 -1.75
CA ARG A 182 14.09 4.07 -3.17
C ARG A 182 13.41 2.85 -3.77
N TYR A 183 12.19 3.03 -4.25
CA TYR A 183 11.37 1.98 -4.82
C TYR A 183 11.02 2.29 -6.28
N GLN A 184 10.72 1.25 -7.02
CA GLN A 184 10.10 1.38 -8.33
C GLN A 184 8.59 1.57 -8.15
N ALA A 185 8.00 2.50 -8.90
CA ALA A 185 6.56 2.68 -8.95
C ALA A 185 5.88 1.48 -9.63
N ASP A 186 4.80 1.00 -9.04
CA ASP A 186 4.02 -0.09 -9.60
C ASP A 186 3.13 0.40 -10.75
N PHE A 187 3.00 -0.43 -11.79
CA PHE A 187 2.16 -0.16 -12.95
C PHE A 187 0.77 -0.76 -12.76
N GLU A 188 0.13 -0.42 -11.63
CA GLU A 188 -1.22 -0.82 -11.28
C GLU A 188 -2.05 0.36 -10.75
N GLY A 189 -3.36 0.22 -10.66
CA GLY A 189 -4.22 1.35 -10.30
C GLY A 189 -4.08 2.51 -11.28
N ARG A 190 -3.81 3.74 -10.78
CA ARG A 190 -3.43 4.85 -11.67
C ARG A 190 -2.03 4.71 -12.25
N GLY A 191 -1.17 3.93 -11.58
CA GLY A 191 0.18 3.67 -12.07
C GLY A 191 0.22 2.98 -13.44
N ALA A 192 -0.81 2.23 -13.80
CA ALA A 192 -0.90 1.62 -15.12
C ALA A 192 -0.85 2.64 -16.28
N GLU A 193 -1.35 3.87 -16.06
CA GLU A 193 -1.27 4.94 -17.06
C GLU A 193 0.15 5.50 -17.28
N LEU A 194 1.10 5.14 -16.40
CA LEU A 194 2.49 5.60 -16.50
C LEU A 194 3.27 4.89 -17.59
N VAL A 195 2.74 3.82 -18.17
CA VAL A 195 3.34 3.08 -19.29
C VAL A 195 3.78 4.01 -20.44
N LYS A 196 3.07 5.11 -20.67
CA LYS A 196 3.39 6.09 -21.71
C LYS A 196 4.66 6.91 -21.48
N TYR A 197 5.25 6.84 -20.29
CA TYR A 197 6.50 7.54 -19.94
C TYR A 197 7.71 6.61 -19.85
N VAL A 198 7.53 5.34 -20.19
CA VAL A 198 8.59 4.33 -20.10
C VAL A 198 8.65 3.51 -21.38
N GLU A 199 9.83 2.98 -21.68
CA GLU A 199 9.99 2.05 -22.79
C GLU A 199 9.33 0.71 -22.44
N THR A 200 8.59 0.18 -23.40
CA THR A 200 7.93 -1.12 -23.27
C THR A 200 8.64 -2.14 -24.14
N LYS A 201 8.79 -3.36 -23.64
CA LYS A 201 9.37 -4.47 -24.41
C LYS A 201 8.37 -4.96 -25.46
N ALA A 202 8.91 -5.43 -26.59
CA ALA A 202 8.07 -6.06 -27.62
C ALA A 202 7.52 -7.42 -27.17
N GLU A 203 8.27 -8.13 -26.33
CA GLU A 203 7.93 -9.44 -25.80
C GLU A 203 7.00 -9.31 -24.59
N LEU A 204 6.12 -10.29 -24.42
CA LEU A 204 5.26 -10.41 -23.24
C LEU A 204 6.10 -10.72 -21.99
N PRO A 205 5.82 -10.06 -20.84
CA PRO A 205 6.41 -10.48 -19.58
C PRO A 205 5.98 -11.92 -19.23
N ALA A 206 6.92 -12.84 -19.18
CA ALA A 206 6.69 -14.27 -18.94
C ALA A 206 7.21 -14.74 -17.57
N GLY A 207 7.65 -13.81 -16.73
CA GLY A 207 8.14 -14.10 -15.40
C GLY A 207 7.04 -14.50 -14.41
N LYS A 208 7.46 -15.06 -13.28
CA LYS A 208 6.57 -15.29 -12.13
C LYS A 208 6.17 -13.94 -11.51
N CYS A 209 5.13 -13.97 -10.68
CA CYS A 209 4.78 -12.80 -9.88
C CYS A 209 5.98 -12.36 -9.02
N PRO A 210 6.49 -11.13 -9.18
CA PRO A 210 7.68 -10.67 -8.45
C PRO A 210 7.43 -10.46 -6.95
N LEU A 211 6.19 -10.53 -6.51
CA LEU A 211 5.70 -10.24 -5.17
C LEU A 211 6.14 -8.86 -4.65
N PRO A 212 5.22 -8.01 -4.26
CA PRO A 212 5.56 -6.81 -3.52
C PRO A 212 6.35 -7.17 -2.26
N PHE A 213 7.42 -6.43 -1.98
CA PHE A 213 8.33 -6.72 -0.85
C PHE A 213 7.62 -6.73 0.52
N TRP A 214 6.53 -5.96 0.65
CA TRP A 214 5.75 -5.87 1.90
C TRP A 214 4.94 -7.13 2.22
N ILE A 215 4.57 -7.97 1.23
CA ILE A 215 3.79 -9.20 1.49
C ILE A 215 4.57 -10.18 2.36
N GLY A 216 5.86 -10.28 2.15
CA GLY A 216 6.71 -11.29 2.80
C GLY A 216 6.31 -12.73 2.43
N GLY A 217 7.22 -13.65 2.43
CA GLY A 217 6.94 -15.03 2.03
C GLY A 217 6.66 -15.16 0.54
N ASN A 218 5.52 -15.77 0.18
CA ASN A 218 5.07 -15.93 -1.21
C ASN A 218 3.53 -16.03 -1.25
N LEU A 219 2.94 -16.06 -2.45
CA LEU A 219 1.47 -16.16 -2.61
C LEU A 219 0.87 -17.43 -2.00
N LYS A 220 1.65 -18.52 -1.88
CA LYS A 220 1.22 -19.78 -1.27
C LYS A 220 1.19 -19.70 0.26
N ASN A 221 2.07 -18.87 0.86
CA ASN A 221 2.17 -18.63 2.29
C ASN A 221 2.58 -17.18 2.59
N PRO A 222 1.68 -16.22 2.34
CA PRO A 222 1.94 -14.81 2.59
C PRO A 222 2.07 -14.55 4.10
N LYS A 223 2.84 -13.51 4.46
CA LYS A 223 3.08 -13.11 5.85
C LYS A 223 2.41 -11.80 6.21
N THR A 224 1.97 -11.05 5.22
CA THR A 224 1.26 -9.78 5.41
C THR A 224 -0.06 -9.82 4.63
N ILE A 225 -1.08 -9.23 5.20
CA ILE A 225 -2.36 -8.94 4.56
C ILE A 225 -2.66 -7.46 4.71
N GLU A 226 -3.44 -6.93 3.77
CA GLU A 226 -4.06 -5.62 3.87
C GLU A 226 -5.55 -5.78 4.15
N ILE A 227 -6.11 -4.92 4.99
CA ILE A 227 -7.56 -4.86 5.23
C ILE A 227 -8.02 -3.44 4.97
N ASP A 228 -8.96 -3.26 4.04
CA ASP A 228 -9.53 -1.96 3.74
C ASP A 228 -10.79 -1.66 4.59
N PHE A 229 -11.26 -0.42 4.50
CA PHE A 229 -12.44 0.03 5.26
C PHE A 229 -13.76 -0.59 4.75
N GLU A 230 -13.77 -1.23 3.59
CA GLU A 230 -14.89 -2.00 3.05
C GLU A 230 -14.86 -3.45 3.54
N GLY A 231 -13.81 -3.83 4.28
CA GLY A 231 -13.60 -5.15 4.86
C GLY A 231 -12.94 -6.15 3.93
N ASN A 232 -12.49 -5.75 2.75
CA ASN A 232 -11.75 -6.64 1.87
C ASN A 232 -10.39 -6.97 2.48
N VAL A 233 -10.03 -8.25 2.49
CA VAL A 233 -8.73 -8.76 2.90
C VAL A 233 -7.95 -9.07 1.63
N THR A 234 -6.86 -8.35 1.39
CA THR A 234 -6.10 -8.45 0.14
C THR A 234 -4.64 -8.84 0.38
N LEU A 235 -4.03 -9.49 -0.61
CA LEU A 235 -2.60 -9.82 -0.63
C LEU A 235 -1.80 -8.86 -1.52
N CYS A 236 -2.46 -8.31 -2.52
CA CYS A 236 -1.92 -7.33 -3.46
C CYS A 236 -3.07 -6.39 -3.80
N PRO A 237 -2.85 -5.12 -4.13
CA PRO A 237 -3.92 -4.21 -4.49
C PRO A 237 -4.88 -4.81 -5.52
N GLY A 238 -6.13 -5.01 -5.10
CA GLY A 238 -7.16 -5.62 -5.95
C GLY A 238 -7.20 -7.15 -6.02
N ILE A 239 -6.41 -7.91 -5.26
CA ILE A 239 -6.54 -9.38 -5.13
C ILE A 239 -7.07 -9.71 -3.74
N CYS A 240 -8.36 -10.05 -3.66
CA CYS A 240 -9.11 -10.23 -2.43
C CYS A 240 -9.28 -11.72 -2.08
N ILE A 241 -8.90 -12.10 -0.87
CA ILE A 241 -9.00 -13.47 -0.35
C ILE A 241 -10.20 -13.70 0.57
N GLY A 242 -10.97 -12.67 0.84
CA GLY A 242 -12.18 -12.71 1.65
C GLY A 242 -12.62 -11.34 2.13
N ASN A 243 -13.81 -11.25 2.72
CA ASN A 243 -14.34 -10.00 3.23
C ASN A 243 -14.84 -10.15 4.67
N THR A 244 -14.34 -9.30 5.57
CA THR A 244 -14.61 -9.34 7.01
C THR A 244 -16.00 -8.86 7.40
N LYS A 245 -16.81 -8.38 6.47
CA LYS A 245 -18.24 -8.10 6.70
C LYS A 245 -19.12 -9.33 6.55
N THR A 246 -18.60 -10.38 5.91
CA THR A 246 -19.32 -11.63 5.68
C THR A 246 -18.70 -12.82 6.42
N GLN A 247 -17.44 -12.72 6.83
CA GLN A 247 -16.70 -13.80 7.51
C GLN A 247 -15.83 -13.21 8.63
N LEU A 248 -15.49 -14.01 9.64
CA LEU A 248 -14.46 -13.62 10.60
C LEU A 248 -13.07 -13.61 9.93
N LEU A 249 -12.24 -12.66 10.30
CA LEU A 249 -10.86 -12.59 9.78
C LEU A 249 -10.09 -13.88 10.07
N SER A 250 -10.25 -14.43 11.26
CA SER A 250 -9.67 -15.70 11.67
C SER A 250 -10.06 -16.87 10.75
N GLN A 251 -11.32 -16.90 10.32
CA GLN A 251 -11.81 -17.92 9.36
C GLN A 251 -11.22 -17.73 7.96
N ILE A 252 -11.13 -16.47 7.47
CA ILE A 252 -10.49 -16.18 6.19
C ILE A 252 -9.04 -16.70 6.18
N LEU A 253 -8.29 -16.42 7.26
CA LEU A 253 -6.90 -16.84 7.37
C LEU A 253 -6.74 -18.34 7.53
N GLN A 254 -7.62 -18.99 8.30
CA GLN A 254 -7.59 -20.44 8.52
C GLN A 254 -7.92 -21.21 7.24
N ASN A 255 -8.92 -20.75 6.50
CA ASN A 255 -9.42 -21.40 5.28
C ASN A 255 -8.67 -20.97 4.01
N TYR A 256 -7.59 -20.18 4.13
CA TYR A 256 -6.83 -19.75 2.97
C TYR A 256 -6.24 -20.94 2.23
N ASP A 257 -6.70 -21.12 1.01
CA ASP A 257 -6.17 -22.06 0.03
C ASP A 257 -6.01 -21.35 -1.32
N TYR A 258 -4.76 -21.07 -1.71
CA TYR A 258 -4.49 -20.41 -2.98
C TYR A 258 -4.90 -21.27 -4.19
N HIS A 259 -4.99 -22.59 -4.07
CA HIS A 259 -5.44 -23.48 -5.14
C HIS A 259 -6.94 -23.29 -5.43
N ALA A 260 -7.74 -23.06 -4.40
CA ALA A 260 -9.18 -22.80 -4.53
C ALA A 260 -9.48 -21.37 -5.04
N HIS A 261 -8.51 -20.47 -5.03
CA HIS A 261 -8.69 -19.08 -5.46
C HIS A 261 -8.44 -18.95 -6.98
N PRO A 262 -9.44 -18.55 -7.80
CA PRO A 262 -9.38 -18.64 -9.27
C PRO A 262 -8.29 -17.77 -9.92
N ILE A 263 -7.84 -16.74 -9.23
CA ILE A 263 -6.78 -15.84 -9.71
C ILE A 263 -5.42 -16.26 -9.15
N LEU A 264 -5.33 -16.47 -7.82
CA LEU A 264 -4.06 -16.79 -7.16
C LEU A 264 -3.50 -18.14 -7.59
N SER A 265 -4.33 -19.15 -7.82
CA SER A 265 -3.89 -20.47 -8.32
C SER A 265 -3.10 -20.35 -9.62
N ILE A 266 -3.59 -19.53 -10.54
CA ILE A 266 -2.95 -19.30 -11.83
C ILE A 266 -1.67 -18.48 -11.68
N ILE A 267 -1.74 -17.36 -10.97
CA ILE A 267 -0.58 -16.45 -10.78
C ILE A 267 0.55 -17.16 -10.04
N ALA A 268 0.24 -17.96 -9.02
CA ALA A 268 1.23 -18.65 -8.22
C ALA A 268 1.98 -19.76 -8.99
N GLU A 269 1.33 -20.40 -9.94
CA GLU A 269 1.91 -21.51 -10.71
C GLU A 269 2.52 -21.03 -12.04
N LYS A 270 1.76 -20.25 -12.80
CA LYS A 270 2.12 -19.86 -14.17
C LYS A 270 2.56 -18.39 -14.30
N GLY A 271 2.37 -17.58 -13.24
CA GLY A 271 2.56 -16.14 -13.35
C GLY A 271 1.42 -15.42 -14.10
N PRO A 272 1.54 -14.11 -14.30
CA PRO A 272 0.54 -13.31 -15.02
C PRO A 272 0.25 -13.75 -16.46
N ILE A 273 1.20 -14.39 -17.11
CA ILE A 273 1.01 -14.93 -18.47
C ILE A 273 -0.07 -16.02 -18.51
N GLY A 274 -0.14 -16.87 -17.48
CA GLY A 274 -1.21 -17.86 -17.36
C GLY A 274 -2.58 -17.24 -17.16
N LEU A 275 -2.63 -16.08 -16.50
CA LEU A 275 -3.89 -15.34 -16.36
C LEU A 275 -4.31 -14.68 -17.67
N LEU A 276 -3.35 -14.26 -18.50
CA LEU A 276 -3.61 -13.75 -19.85
C LEU A 276 -4.26 -14.83 -20.73
N GLU A 277 -3.82 -16.09 -20.65
CA GLU A 277 -4.45 -17.21 -21.38
C GLU A 277 -5.96 -17.31 -21.06
N VAL A 278 -6.31 -17.20 -19.79
CA VAL A 278 -7.71 -17.23 -19.34
C VAL A 278 -8.50 -16.02 -19.86
N ALA A 279 -7.89 -14.85 -19.85
CA ALA A 279 -8.55 -13.63 -20.32
C ALA A 279 -8.78 -13.66 -21.85
N VAL A 280 -7.80 -14.13 -22.63
CA VAL A 280 -7.92 -14.29 -24.08
C VAL A 280 -9.06 -15.25 -24.43
N ALA A 281 -9.19 -16.37 -23.72
CA ALA A 281 -10.31 -17.29 -23.89
C ALA A 281 -11.67 -16.65 -23.58
N LYS A 282 -11.71 -15.50 -22.88
CA LYS A 282 -12.91 -14.70 -22.59
C LYS A 282 -13.05 -13.45 -23.49
N GLY A 283 -12.20 -13.33 -24.50
CA GLY A 283 -12.26 -12.23 -25.46
C GLY A 283 -11.37 -11.01 -25.13
N PHE A 284 -10.41 -11.16 -24.22
CA PHE A 284 -9.42 -10.10 -24.02
C PHE A 284 -8.58 -9.91 -25.28
N ILE A 285 -8.52 -8.69 -25.77
CA ILE A 285 -7.68 -8.32 -26.90
C ILE A 285 -6.54 -7.46 -26.38
N GLN A 286 -5.33 -7.92 -26.64
CA GLN A 286 -4.12 -7.18 -26.26
C GLN A 286 -3.90 -6.01 -27.24
N HIS A 287 -4.12 -4.81 -26.78
CA HIS A 287 -3.91 -3.58 -27.58
C HIS A 287 -2.60 -2.86 -27.24
N GLN A 288 -1.90 -3.26 -26.20
CA GLN A 288 -0.72 -2.55 -25.70
C GLN A 288 0.40 -3.50 -25.33
N LYS A 289 1.61 -2.96 -25.26
CA LYS A 289 2.77 -3.61 -24.69
C LYS A 289 2.79 -3.40 -23.18
N PHE A 290 3.45 -4.31 -22.47
CA PHE A 290 3.53 -4.27 -21.01
C PHE A 290 4.94 -3.92 -20.55
N VAL A 291 5.06 -3.21 -19.43
CA VAL A 291 6.35 -2.83 -18.84
C VAL A 291 6.98 -4.03 -18.12
N ASN A 292 6.15 -4.73 -17.33
CA ASN A 292 6.57 -5.85 -16.50
C ASN A 292 5.37 -6.76 -16.16
N GLU A 293 5.62 -7.80 -15.38
CA GLU A 293 4.62 -8.77 -14.93
C GLU A 293 3.47 -8.14 -14.12
N CYS A 294 3.75 -7.14 -13.29
CA CYS A 294 2.71 -6.46 -12.50
C CYS A 294 1.75 -5.67 -13.40
N HIS A 295 2.29 -4.98 -14.43
CA HIS A 295 1.45 -4.27 -15.40
C HIS A 295 0.54 -5.23 -16.18
N LEU A 296 1.11 -6.33 -16.70
CA LEU A 296 0.33 -7.39 -17.36
C LEU A 296 -0.74 -7.95 -16.43
N CYS A 297 -0.37 -8.31 -15.21
CA CYS A 297 -1.27 -8.82 -14.19
C CYS A 297 -2.45 -7.87 -13.94
N TYR A 298 -2.16 -6.58 -13.76
CA TYR A 298 -3.16 -5.57 -13.49
C TYR A 298 -4.16 -5.41 -14.65
N GLU A 299 -3.70 -5.26 -15.88
CA GLU A 299 -4.59 -5.07 -17.04
C GLU A 299 -5.46 -6.29 -17.28
N VAL A 300 -4.91 -7.49 -17.13
CA VAL A 300 -5.67 -8.73 -17.26
C VAL A 300 -6.70 -8.87 -16.13
N ARG A 301 -6.34 -8.59 -14.88
CA ARG A 301 -7.28 -8.61 -13.75
C ARG A 301 -8.40 -7.58 -13.91
N LYS A 302 -8.09 -6.40 -14.42
CA LYS A 302 -9.06 -5.35 -14.71
C LYS A 302 -10.12 -5.84 -15.71
N PHE A 303 -9.71 -6.55 -16.78
CA PHE A 303 -10.63 -7.18 -17.72
C PHE A 303 -11.45 -8.31 -17.07
N LEU A 304 -10.81 -9.15 -16.25
CA LEU A 304 -11.46 -10.30 -15.60
C LEU A 304 -12.37 -9.92 -14.43
N ARG A 305 -12.28 -8.70 -13.90
CA ARG A 305 -13.04 -8.27 -12.72
C ARG A 305 -14.55 -8.50 -12.81
N PRO A 306 -15.26 -8.19 -13.93
CA PRO A 306 -16.70 -8.47 -14.05
C PRO A 306 -17.09 -9.94 -13.91
N TYR A 307 -16.15 -10.86 -14.16
CA TYR A 307 -16.39 -12.32 -14.07
C TYR A 307 -16.16 -12.88 -12.65
N CYS A 308 -15.39 -12.17 -11.82
CA CYS A 308 -15.05 -12.63 -10.46
C CYS A 308 -14.84 -11.46 -9.50
N PRO A 309 -15.86 -10.58 -9.32
CA PRO A 309 -15.71 -9.34 -8.55
C PRO A 309 -15.34 -9.54 -7.09
N GLN A 310 -15.73 -10.67 -6.48
CA GLN A 310 -15.41 -10.99 -5.10
C GLN A 310 -13.92 -11.31 -4.88
N TYR A 311 -13.22 -11.77 -5.90
CA TYR A 311 -11.78 -12.08 -5.87
C TYR A 311 -10.92 -10.92 -6.40
N LEU A 312 -11.53 -9.99 -7.12
CA LEU A 312 -10.89 -8.80 -7.69
C LEU A 312 -11.50 -7.54 -7.07
N ALA A 313 -11.26 -7.37 -5.78
CA ALA A 313 -11.74 -6.28 -4.94
C ALA A 313 -10.58 -5.65 -4.14
N PRO A 314 -10.72 -4.40 -3.67
CA PRO A 314 -11.84 -3.48 -3.90
C PRO A 314 -11.91 -2.98 -5.35
N GLU A 315 -13.12 -2.57 -5.77
CA GLU A 315 -13.34 -1.98 -7.10
C GLU A 315 -12.46 -0.77 -7.36
N GLY A 316 -12.21 0.01 -6.32
CA GLY A 316 -11.40 1.21 -6.39
C GLY A 316 -9.96 1.03 -6.83
N CYS A 317 -9.45 -0.19 -6.88
CA CYS A 317 -8.13 -0.49 -7.46
C CYS A 317 -8.14 -0.55 -9.00
N TYR A 318 -9.31 -0.76 -9.65
CA TYR A 318 -9.45 -1.04 -11.09
C TYR A 318 -9.98 0.13 -11.95
#